data_74b104daa95c1d6223513066a55e0de5
#
_entry.id   74b104daa95c1d6223513066a55e0de5
#
_cell.length_a   1.000
_cell.length_b   1.000
_cell.length_c   1.000
_cell.angle_alpha   90.00
_cell.angle_beta   90.00
_cell.angle_gamma   90.00
#
_symmetry.space_group_name_H-M   'P 1'
#
loop_
_entity.id
_entity.type
_entity.pdbx_description
1 polymer ?
#
loop_
_entity_poly.entity_id
_entity_poly.type
_entity_poly.pdbx_seq_one_letter_code
_entity_poly.pdbx_strand_id
1 'polypeptide(L)'
;QSSLAKEYKIGASLLTQQHPFYIDLANAMKEEAKKDNVNLSVSIANQDLNKQLSDVEDFITKKVDAIIISPVDSKGVQAAIIKADKAGIPVITVDVAAEGVPVVSHVATDNYAGGVEAGKLMGKLLSGKGTVAIISYPALQSVVARVDGFKKGLSDTPDIKIVAEQPGITRAEALTTAQNIMQANANLNGLFGFGDDAALAAVIAAKSAHNDNIKIIGFDGMKEARDAVDSEKTFAAVIRQYPDQMGAKAIDAAVDHLNGKPVEKMIPVQPGVYTGK
;
A
#
# COMPACT_ATOMS: atom_id res chain seq x y z
N GLN A 1 -26.73 17.09 32.63
CA GLN A 1 -26.81 17.44 31.20
C GLN A 1 -25.72 16.66 30.49
N SER A 2 -26.05 15.55 29.80
CA SER A 2 -25.11 14.87 28.96
C SER A 2 -24.80 15.80 27.79
N SER A 3 -23.56 16.28 27.68
CA SER A 3 -23.10 17.01 26.51
C SER A 3 -23.13 16.01 25.33
N LEU A 4 -23.96 16.27 24.33
CA LEU A 4 -23.91 15.54 23.07
C LEU A 4 -22.51 15.65 22.50
N ALA A 5 -21.91 14.51 22.12
CA ALA A 5 -20.64 14.51 21.43
C ALA A 5 -20.74 15.35 20.16
N LYS A 6 -19.78 16.24 19.91
CA LYS A 6 -19.78 17.08 18.73
C LYS A 6 -19.65 16.22 17.48
N GLU A 7 -20.53 16.43 16.50
CA GLU A 7 -20.41 15.84 15.18
C GLU A 7 -19.38 16.64 14.37
N TYR A 8 -18.30 15.97 13.94
CA TYR A 8 -17.34 16.57 13.03
C TYR A 8 -17.69 16.30 11.58
N LYS A 9 -17.40 17.27 10.73
CA LYS A 9 -17.50 17.13 9.27
C LYS A 9 -16.10 16.88 8.72
N ILE A 10 -15.91 15.76 8.04
CA ILE A 10 -14.62 15.39 7.46
C ILE A 10 -14.81 15.13 5.98
N GLY A 11 -13.94 15.75 5.16
CA GLY A 11 -13.85 15.48 3.73
C GLY A 11 -12.70 14.54 3.44
N ALA A 12 -12.93 13.55 2.60
CA ALA A 12 -11.88 12.64 2.17
C ALA A 12 -11.79 12.64 0.65
N SER A 13 -10.59 12.88 0.11
CA SER A 13 -10.31 12.75 -1.32
C SER A 13 -9.40 11.56 -1.54
N LEU A 14 -9.91 10.53 -2.20
CA LEU A 14 -9.23 9.25 -2.41
C LEU A 14 -8.78 9.11 -3.86
N LEU A 15 -7.64 8.45 -4.04
CA LEU A 15 -6.93 8.32 -5.30
C LEU A 15 -7.81 7.72 -6.42
N THR A 16 -8.50 6.62 -6.13
CA THR A 16 -9.29 5.86 -7.11
C THR A 16 -10.33 4.99 -6.42
N GLN A 17 -11.29 4.47 -7.20
CA GLN A 17 -12.21 3.40 -6.79
C GLN A 17 -12.08 2.18 -7.69
N GLN A 18 -11.09 2.15 -8.57
CA GLN A 18 -10.90 1.02 -9.49
C GLN A 18 -10.05 -0.11 -8.90
N HIS A 19 -9.31 0.15 -7.83
CA HIS A 19 -8.48 -0.85 -7.17
C HIS A 19 -9.16 -1.32 -5.87
N PRO A 20 -9.27 -2.63 -5.62
CA PRO A 20 -9.92 -3.17 -4.41
C PRO A 20 -9.40 -2.60 -3.09
N PHE A 21 -8.10 -2.29 -3.02
CA PHE A 21 -7.49 -1.64 -1.87
C PHE A 21 -8.22 -0.34 -1.49
N TYR A 22 -8.48 0.53 -2.47
CA TYR A 22 -9.14 1.82 -2.22
C TYR A 22 -10.62 1.69 -1.96
N ILE A 23 -11.27 0.66 -2.51
CA ILE A 23 -12.67 0.34 -2.18
C ILE A 23 -12.76 -0.05 -0.70
N ASP A 24 -11.88 -0.92 -0.24
CA ASP A 24 -11.84 -1.36 1.16
C ASP A 24 -11.49 -0.20 2.10
N LEU A 25 -10.54 0.66 1.69
CA LEU A 25 -10.17 1.86 2.43
C LEU A 25 -11.37 2.79 2.63
N ALA A 26 -12.10 3.10 1.55
CA ALA A 26 -13.27 3.97 1.61
C ALA A 26 -14.37 3.37 2.49
N ASN A 27 -14.63 2.08 2.35
CA ASN A 27 -15.66 1.40 3.15
C ASN A 27 -15.31 1.41 4.64
N ALA A 28 -14.05 1.17 4.98
CA ALA A 28 -13.57 1.21 6.37
C ALA A 28 -13.68 2.61 6.95
N MET A 29 -13.37 3.64 6.18
CA MET A 29 -13.52 5.03 6.61
C MET A 29 -14.99 5.35 6.90
N LYS A 30 -15.91 4.92 6.04
CA LYS A 30 -17.36 5.12 6.25
C LYS A 30 -17.87 4.42 7.51
N GLU A 31 -17.40 3.21 7.76
CA GLU A 31 -17.78 2.46 8.95
C GLU A 31 -17.25 3.12 10.24
N GLU A 32 -15.98 3.50 10.27
CA GLU A 32 -15.38 4.17 11.41
C GLU A 32 -16.01 5.54 11.66
N ALA A 33 -16.35 6.27 10.60
CA ALA A 33 -17.06 7.55 10.71
C ALA A 33 -18.40 7.41 11.45
N LYS A 34 -19.14 6.33 11.22
CA LYS A 34 -20.37 6.04 11.96
C LYS A 34 -20.10 5.83 13.44
N LYS A 35 -19.07 5.07 13.78
CA LYS A 35 -18.70 4.82 15.18
C LYS A 35 -18.26 6.09 15.90
N ASP A 36 -17.54 6.96 15.21
CA ASP A 36 -16.97 8.19 15.77
C ASP A 36 -17.90 9.40 15.64
N ASN A 37 -19.13 9.20 15.18
CA ASN A 37 -20.12 10.28 14.95
C ASN A 37 -19.56 11.35 14.00
N VAL A 38 -18.98 10.93 12.90
CA VAL A 38 -18.42 11.80 11.86
C VAL A 38 -19.36 11.87 10.66
N ASN A 39 -19.64 13.08 10.19
CA ASN A 39 -20.27 13.30 8.89
C ASN A 39 -19.17 13.30 7.82
N LEU A 40 -18.99 12.16 7.16
CA LEU A 40 -17.94 11.94 6.18
C LEU A 40 -18.45 12.15 4.76
N SER A 41 -17.77 13.01 4.00
CA SER A 41 -17.98 13.19 2.55
C SER A 41 -16.78 12.61 1.81
N VAL A 42 -16.99 11.61 0.97
CA VAL A 42 -15.92 10.98 0.19
C VAL A 42 -16.02 11.43 -1.26
N SER A 43 -14.91 11.95 -1.79
CA SER A 43 -14.72 12.27 -3.20
C SER A 43 -13.63 11.39 -3.77
N ILE A 44 -13.83 10.96 -5.01
CA ILE A 44 -12.87 10.09 -5.71
C ILE A 44 -12.18 10.88 -6.80
N ALA A 45 -10.86 10.93 -6.74
CA ALA A 45 -10.05 11.71 -7.69
C ALA A 45 -9.89 11.02 -9.05
N ASN A 46 -10.09 9.71 -9.13
CA ASN A 46 -9.92 8.92 -10.36
C ASN A 46 -8.53 9.12 -11.02
N GLN A 47 -7.48 9.21 -10.17
CA GLN A 47 -6.10 9.44 -10.61
C GLN A 47 -5.90 10.79 -11.34
N ASP A 48 -6.85 11.71 -11.21
CA ASP A 48 -6.79 13.04 -11.81
C ASP A 48 -6.41 14.07 -10.73
N LEU A 49 -5.22 14.64 -10.85
CA LEU A 49 -4.74 15.64 -9.90
C LEU A 49 -5.63 16.89 -9.87
N ASN A 50 -6.10 17.37 -11.02
CA ASN A 50 -6.96 18.54 -11.08
C ASN A 50 -8.28 18.29 -10.34
N LYS A 51 -8.84 17.09 -10.49
CA LYS A 51 -10.04 16.69 -9.75
C LYS A 51 -9.77 16.69 -8.24
N GLN A 52 -8.62 16.16 -7.81
CA GLN A 52 -8.26 16.14 -6.39
C GLN A 52 -8.09 17.55 -5.82
N LEU A 53 -7.43 18.43 -6.54
CA LEU A 53 -7.30 19.84 -6.14
C LEU A 53 -8.66 20.51 -5.99
N SER A 54 -9.57 20.26 -6.93
CA SER A 54 -10.96 20.76 -6.88
C SER A 54 -11.72 20.18 -5.68
N ASP A 55 -11.56 18.89 -5.38
CA ASP A 55 -12.18 18.25 -4.22
C ASP A 55 -11.77 18.94 -2.91
N VAL A 56 -10.48 19.22 -2.76
CA VAL A 56 -9.96 19.88 -1.56
C VAL A 56 -10.50 21.33 -1.46
N GLU A 57 -10.57 22.05 -2.58
CA GLU A 57 -11.15 23.40 -2.58
C GLU A 57 -12.63 23.38 -2.15
N ASP A 58 -13.38 22.41 -2.60
CA ASP A 58 -14.78 22.24 -2.18
C ASP A 58 -14.89 21.99 -0.68
N PHE A 59 -14.03 21.15 -0.12
CA PHE A 59 -14.00 20.91 1.32
C PHE A 59 -13.66 22.17 2.11
N ILE A 60 -12.71 22.96 1.63
CA ILE A 60 -12.35 24.24 2.24
C ILE A 60 -13.55 25.21 2.21
N THR A 61 -14.22 25.32 1.08
CA THR A 61 -15.40 26.17 0.91
C THR A 61 -16.54 25.75 1.85
N LYS A 62 -16.74 24.44 2.01
CA LYS A 62 -17.75 23.87 2.93
C LYS A 62 -17.35 23.95 4.40
N LYS A 63 -16.13 24.42 4.69
CA LYS A 63 -15.58 24.56 6.05
C LYS A 63 -15.66 23.26 6.83
N VAL A 64 -15.21 22.17 6.23
CA VAL A 64 -15.08 20.90 6.96
C VAL A 64 -14.08 21.06 8.10
N ASP A 65 -14.17 20.21 9.12
CA ASP A 65 -13.31 20.27 10.30
C ASP A 65 -11.93 19.67 10.04
N ALA A 66 -11.84 18.66 9.18
CA ALA A 66 -10.59 18.03 8.77
C ALA A 66 -10.70 17.45 7.37
N ILE A 67 -9.54 17.25 6.73
CA ILE A 67 -9.46 16.63 5.39
C ILE A 67 -8.52 15.43 5.46
N ILE A 68 -8.95 14.32 4.85
CA ILE A 68 -8.12 13.12 4.66
C ILE A 68 -7.86 12.99 3.17
N ILE A 69 -6.59 12.81 2.78
CA ILE A 69 -6.19 12.74 1.38
C ILE A 69 -5.35 11.49 1.15
N SER A 70 -5.70 10.73 0.11
CA SER A 70 -4.79 9.77 -0.52
C SER A 70 -4.27 10.42 -1.80
N PRO A 71 -3.06 11.04 -1.80
CA PRO A 71 -2.59 11.86 -2.91
C PRO A 71 -2.46 11.12 -4.24
N VAL A 72 -2.97 11.75 -5.30
CA VAL A 72 -2.71 11.32 -6.69
C VAL A 72 -1.24 11.52 -7.04
N ASP A 73 -0.65 12.60 -6.53
CA ASP A 73 0.75 12.95 -6.74
C ASP A 73 1.28 13.63 -5.47
N SER A 74 2.36 13.10 -4.93
CA SER A 74 2.93 13.57 -3.65
C SER A 74 3.36 15.03 -3.67
N LYS A 75 3.82 15.53 -4.81
CA LYS A 75 4.21 16.93 -5.01
C LYS A 75 3.03 17.77 -5.49
N GLY A 76 2.22 17.23 -6.38
CA GLY A 76 1.10 17.93 -6.98
C GLY A 76 0.04 18.38 -5.99
N VAL A 77 -0.13 17.68 -4.87
CA VAL A 77 -1.11 18.05 -3.83
C VAL A 77 -0.61 19.14 -2.88
N GLN A 78 0.66 19.56 -2.96
CA GLN A 78 1.25 20.51 -2.02
C GLN A 78 0.45 21.80 -1.92
N ALA A 79 0.08 22.40 -3.05
CA ALA A 79 -0.67 23.66 -3.07
C ALA A 79 -2.03 23.53 -2.35
N ALA A 80 -2.73 22.42 -2.56
CA ALA A 80 -4.01 22.16 -1.92
C ALA A 80 -3.87 22.02 -0.40
N ILE A 81 -2.85 21.29 0.05
CA ILE A 81 -2.61 21.08 1.49
C ILE A 81 -2.22 22.39 2.17
N ILE A 82 -1.36 23.20 1.53
CA ILE A 82 -1.00 24.53 2.04
C ILE A 82 -2.24 25.40 2.15
N LYS A 83 -3.13 25.36 1.17
CA LYS A 83 -4.37 26.14 1.18
C LYS A 83 -5.31 25.72 2.33
N ALA A 84 -5.43 24.40 2.57
CA ALA A 84 -6.19 23.88 3.69
C ALA A 84 -5.59 24.33 5.04
N ASP A 85 -4.26 24.25 5.17
CA ASP A 85 -3.54 24.68 6.36
C ASP A 85 -3.77 26.18 6.66
N LYS A 86 -3.69 27.03 5.64
CA LYS A 86 -3.98 28.46 5.77
C LYS A 86 -5.43 28.73 6.18
N ALA A 87 -6.35 27.86 5.80
CA ALA A 87 -7.76 27.95 6.21
C ALA A 87 -8.00 27.38 7.62
N GLY A 88 -6.97 26.90 8.29
CA GLY A 88 -7.08 26.30 9.61
C GLY A 88 -7.66 24.89 9.61
N ILE A 89 -7.66 24.20 8.48
CA ILE A 89 -8.20 22.86 8.35
C ILE A 89 -7.05 21.84 8.38
N PRO A 90 -6.97 20.98 9.41
CA PRO A 90 -5.94 19.96 9.49
C PRO A 90 -6.10 18.91 8.41
N VAL A 91 -4.96 18.43 7.89
CA VAL A 91 -4.91 17.41 6.85
C VAL A 91 -4.21 16.16 7.37
N ILE A 92 -4.78 15.00 7.05
CA ILE A 92 -4.19 13.69 7.28
C ILE A 92 -4.03 13.03 5.93
N THR A 93 -2.87 12.43 5.67
CA THR A 93 -2.64 11.65 4.46
C THR A 93 -2.75 10.16 4.76
N VAL A 94 -3.19 9.38 3.78
CA VAL A 94 -3.33 7.93 3.90
C VAL A 94 -2.77 7.25 2.65
N ASP A 95 -2.04 6.17 2.85
CA ASP A 95 -1.39 5.33 1.85
C ASP A 95 -0.22 6.04 1.14
N VAL A 96 -0.50 7.05 0.33
CA VAL A 96 0.53 7.84 -0.35
C VAL A 96 0.81 9.11 0.47
N ALA A 97 2.08 9.41 0.71
CA ALA A 97 2.47 10.60 1.45
C ALA A 97 2.53 11.84 0.54
N ALA A 98 2.28 13.00 1.12
CA ALA A 98 2.55 14.29 0.49
C ALA A 98 3.95 14.78 0.90
N GLU A 99 4.67 15.41 -0.02
CA GLU A 99 6.02 15.90 0.25
C GLU A 99 6.03 17.34 0.74
N GLY A 100 6.83 17.60 1.77
CA GLY A 100 7.23 18.96 2.19
C GLY A 100 6.09 19.88 2.61
N VAL A 101 4.97 19.36 3.12
CA VAL A 101 3.81 20.15 3.52
C VAL A 101 3.36 19.75 4.93
N PRO A 102 2.71 20.66 5.66
CA PRO A 102 2.25 20.38 7.01
C PRO A 102 1.04 19.44 6.98
N VAL A 103 1.22 18.23 7.47
CA VAL A 103 0.14 17.28 7.74
C VAL A 103 0.18 16.89 9.21
N VAL A 104 -0.99 16.62 9.78
CA VAL A 104 -1.09 16.17 11.17
C VAL A 104 -0.47 14.79 11.32
N SER A 105 -0.80 13.89 10.39
CA SER A 105 -0.35 12.52 10.42
C SER A 105 -0.39 11.90 9.04
N HIS A 106 0.43 10.86 8.86
CA HIS A 106 0.40 9.99 7.69
C HIS A 106 0.14 8.55 8.14
N VAL A 107 -0.89 7.93 7.60
CA VAL A 107 -1.29 6.54 7.91
C VAL A 107 -0.97 5.66 6.71
N ALA A 108 -0.10 4.69 6.89
CA ALA A 108 0.33 3.82 5.80
C ALA A 108 0.83 2.47 6.32
N THR A 109 0.87 1.48 5.43
CA THR A 109 1.53 0.20 5.71
C THR A 109 3.01 0.42 5.99
N ASP A 110 3.55 -0.32 6.95
CA ASP A 110 5.00 -0.41 7.14
C ASP A 110 5.60 -1.30 6.04
N ASN A 111 5.92 -0.65 4.92
CA ASN A 111 6.39 -1.33 3.70
C ASN A 111 7.75 -2.00 3.90
N TYR A 112 8.64 -1.38 4.66
CA TYR A 112 9.94 -1.96 4.96
C TYR A 112 9.80 -3.23 5.80
N ALA A 113 8.99 -3.17 6.85
CA ALA A 113 8.73 -4.34 7.70
C ALA A 113 8.11 -5.50 6.89
N GLY A 114 7.18 -5.18 5.98
CA GLY A 114 6.60 -6.19 5.08
C GLY A 114 7.63 -6.83 4.18
N GLY A 115 8.54 -6.03 3.63
CA GLY A 115 9.65 -6.53 2.84
C GLY A 115 10.57 -7.45 3.66
N VAL A 116 10.91 -7.06 4.89
CA VAL A 116 11.74 -7.89 5.78
C VAL A 116 11.08 -9.25 6.02
N GLU A 117 9.79 -9.27 6.28
CA GLU A 117 9.03 -10.53 6.45
C GLU A 117 9.09 -11.41 5.19
N ALA A 118 8.94 -10.79 4.01
CA ALA A 118 9.05 -11.52 2.74
C ALA A 118 10.46 -12.13 2.56
N GLY A 119 11.50 -11.37 2.88
CA GLY A 119 12.88 -11.85 2.77
C GLY A 119 13.19 -13.00 3.72
N LYS A 120 12.76 -12.89 4.97
CA LYS A 120 12.92 -13.97 5.96
C LYS A 120 12.16 -15.22 5.53
N LEU A 121 10.95 -15.06 5.01
CA LEU A 121 10.16 -16.20 4.53
C LEU A 121 10.81 -16.86 3.31
N MET A 122 11.33 -16.06 2.38
CA MET A 122 12.06 -16.61 1.22
C MET A 122 13.27 -17.44 1.68
N GLY A 123 14.00 -16.95 2.67
CA GLY A 123 15.11 -17.70 3.26
C GLY A 123 14.69 -19.06 3.77
N LYS A 124 13.57 -19.15 4.46
CA LYS A 124 13.00 -20.40 4.96
C LYS A 124 12.55 -21.31 3.83
N LEU A 125 11.80 -20.78 2.87
CA LEU A 125 11.27 -21.55 1.74
C LEU A 125 12.36 -22.20 0.89
N LEU A 126 13.49 -21.53 0.75
CA LEU A 126 14.63 -22.01 -0.03
C LEU A 126 15.67 -22.77 0.81
N SER A 127 15.41 -22.98 2.10
CA SER A 127 16.35 -23.63 3.01
C SER A 127 17.74 -22.96 3.01
N GLY A 128 17.75 -21.65 2.88
CA GLY A 128 18.94 -20.81 3.02
C GLY A 128 19.84 -20.71 1.80
N LYS A 129 19.48 -21.30 0.65
CA LYS A 129 20.32 -21.24 -0.55
C LYS A 129 19.54 -21.25 -1.85
N GLY A 130 20.08 -20.66 -2.88
CA GLY A 130 19.51 -20.63 -4.21
C GLY A 130 19.59 -19.27 -4.87
N THR A 131 18.85 -19.12 -5.95
CA THR A 131 18.79 -17.87 -6.72
C THR A 131 17.41 -17.25 -6.65
N VAL A 132 17.36 -15.95 -6.46
CA VAL A 132 16.11 -15.18 -6.42
C VAL A 132 16.17 -13.99 -7.37
N ALA A 133 15.00 -13.60 -7.85
CA ALA A 133 14.83 -12.38 -8.62
C ALA A 133 13.80 -11.46 -7.95
N ILE A 134 13.85 -10.19 -8.29
CA ILE A 134 12.94 -9.16 -7.79
C ILE A 134 12.31 -8.45 -8.97
N ILE A 135 10.98 -8.34 -8.95
CA ILE A 135 10.26 -7.39 -9.81
C ILE A 135 9.98 -6.17 -8.96
N SER A 136 10.54 -5.03 -9.37
CA SER A 136 10.53 -3.78 -8.62
C SER A 136 9.86 -2.65 -9.39
N TYR A 137 9.79 -1.48 -8.77
CA TYR A 137 9.46 -0.23 -9.44
C TYR A 137 10.07 0.93 -8.66
N PRO A 138 11.34 1.30 -8.97
CA PRO A 138 12.09 2.26 -8.13
C PRO A 138 11.52 3.68 -8.09
N ALA A 139 10.62 4.03 -9.02
CA ALA A 139 9.97 5.34 -9.02
C ALA A 139 9.04 5.56 -7.82
N LEU A 140 8.61 4.49 -7.13
CA LEU A 140 7.73 4.58 -5.96
C LEU A 140 8.51 4.28 -4.68
N GLN A 141 8.50 5.20 -3.73
CA GLN A 141 9.19 5.03 -2.45
C GLN A 141 8.67 3.85 -1.64
N SER A 142 7.37 3.58 -1.69
CA SER A 142 6.78 2.41 -1.04
C SER A 142 7.37 1.11 -1.56
N VAL A 143 7.61 1.02 -2.88
CA VAL A 143 8.21 -0.15 -3.50
C VAL A 143 9.69 -0.26 -3.16
N VAL A 144 10.42 0.86 -3.16
CA VAL A 144 11.83 0.89 -2.72
C VAL A 144 11.93 0.33 -1.29
N ALA A 145 11.05 0.74 -0.39
CA ALA A 145 11.04 0.25 0.98
C ALA A 145 10.77 -1.27 1.05
N ARG A 146 9.84 -1.79 0.25
CA ARG A 146 9.55 -3.23 0.18
C ARG A 146 10.77 -4.02 -0.30
N VAL A 147 11.45 -3.53 -1.33
CA VAL A 147 12.63 -4.18 -1.91
C VAL A 147 13.81 -4.11 -0.93
N ASP A 148 14.05 -2.96 -0.31
CA ASP A 148 15.12 -2.81 0.69
C ASP A 148 14.87 -3.72 1.89
N GLY A 149 13.62 -3.80 2.34
CA GLY A 149 13.22 -4.73 3.39
C GLY A 149 13.45 -6.19 3.01
N PHE A 150 13.07 -6.57 1.78
CA PHE A 150 13.30 -7.92 1.28
C PHE A 150 14.78 -8.30 1.30
N LYS A 151 15.66 -7.42 0.82
CA LYS A 151 17.11 -7.63 0.87
C LYS A 151 17.60 -7.77 2.31
N LYS A 152 17.09 -6.95 3.23
CA LYS A 152 17.43 -7.03 4.65
C LYS A 152 17.00 -8.38 5.25
N GLY A 153 15.79 -8.83 4.93
CA GLY A 153 15.30 -10.14 5.39
C GLY A 153 16.14 -11.31 4.87
N LEU A 154 16.69 -11.19 3.66
CA LEU A 154 17.60 -12.20 3.10
C LEU A 154 19.02 -12.15 3.68
N SER A 155 19.39 -11.09 4.39
CA SER A 155 20.76 -10.91 4.86
C SER A 155 21.24 -12.02 5.82
N ASP A 156 20.30 -12.73 6.47
CA ASP A 156 20.61 -13.87 7.34
C ASP A 156 20.87 -15.17 6.56
N THR A 157 20.63 -15.16 5.25
CA THR A 157 20.83 -16.32 4.37
C THR A 157 21.71 -15.92 3.18
N PRO A 158 23.03 -15.71 3.41
CA PRO A 158 23.92 -15.15 2.39
C PRO A 158 24.18 -16.08 1.19
N ASP A 159 23.79 -17.35 1.29
CA ASP A 159 23.87 -18.30 0.17
C ASP A 159 22.69 -18.19 -0.80
N ILE A 160 21.75 -17.30 -0.54
CA ILE A 160 20.74 -16.90 -1.50
C ILE A 160 21.28 -15.69 -2.28
N LYS A 161 21.36 -15.84 -3.61
CA LYS A 161 21.89 -14.80 -4.50
C LYS A 161 20.75 -14.14 -5.26
N ILE A 162 20.73 -12.81 -5.28
CA ILE A 162 19.82 -12.03 -6.10
C ILE A 162 20.44 -11.92 -7.48
N VAL A 163 19.85 -12.60 -8.47
CA VAL A 163 20.40 -12.68 -9.83
C VAL A 163 19.78 -11.68 -10.80
N ALA A 164 18.65 -11.07 -10.43
CA ALA A 164 17.98 -10.08 -11.26
C ALA A 164 17.11 -9.18 -10.40
N GLU A 165 17.04 -7.90 -10.78
CA GLU A 165 16.12 -6.93 -10.21
C GLU A 165 15.70 -6.01 -11.36
N GLN A 166 14.45 -6.13 -11.81
CA GLN A 166 13.94 -5.44 -13.00
C GLN A 166 12.57 -4.84 -12.70
N PRO A 167 12.23 -3.70 -13.33
CA PRO A 167 10.95 -3.05 -13.08
C PRO A 167 9.80 -3.65 -13.88
N GLY A 168 8.58 -3.46 -13.35
CA GLY A 168 7.35 -3.79 -14.04
C GLY A 168 6.16 -3.36 -13.21
N ILE A 169 5.50 -2.23 -13.56
CA ILE A 169 4.43 -1.65 -12.75
C ILE A 169 3.06 -2.24 -13.08
N THR A 170 2.73 -2.39 -14.35
CA THR A 170 1.47 -3.01 -14.76
C THR A 170 1.61 -4.53 -14.82
N ARG A 171 0.49 -5.26 -14.78
CA ARG A 171 0.52 -6.72 -14.94
C ARG A 171 1.20 -7.14 -16.25
N ALA A 172 0.90 -6.43 -17.35
CA ALA A 172 1.50 -6.73 -18.67
C ALA A 172 3.00 -6.48 -18.68
N GLU A 173 3.47 -5.36 -18.11
CA GLU A 173 4.91 -5.07 -18.00
C GLU A 173 5.61 -6.09 -17.09
N ALA A 174 5.00 -6.41 -15.97
CA ALA A 174 5.54 -7.42 -15.04
C ALA A 174 5.62 -8.81 -15.69
N LEU A 175 4.66 -9.17 -16.53
CA LEU A 175 4.69 -10.43 -17.26
C LEU A 175 5.90 -10.49 -18.20
N THR A 176 6.13 -9.45 -18.99
CA THR A 176 7.29 -9.34 -19.86
C THR A 176 8.59 -9.42 -19.05
N THR A 177 8.66 -8.69 -17.94
CA THR A 177 9.81 -8.69 -17.03
C THR A 177 10.07 -10.08 -16.46
N ALA A 178 9.02 -10.76 -15.97
CA ALA A 178 9.14 -12.10 -15.41
C ALA A 178 9.59 -13.12 -16.46
N GLN A 179 9.05 -13.05 -17.67
CA GLN A 179 9.44 -13.92 -18.78
C GLN A 179 10.91 -13.75 -19.13
N ASN A 180 11.38 -12.49 -19.22
CA ASN A 180 12.79 -12.21 -19.50
C ASN A 180 13.72 -12.71 -18.39
N ILE A 181 13.35 -12.52 -17.13
CA ILE A 181 14.12 -12.99 -15.97
C ILE A 181 14.24 -14.51 -16.01
N MET A 182 13.14 -15.22 -16.25
CA MET A 182 13.13 -16.68 -16.24
C MET A 182 13.83 -17.27 -17.45
N GLN A 183 13.80 -16.58 -18.59
CA GLN A 183 14.55 -17.00 -19.78
C GLN A 183 16.07 -16.89 -19.54
N ALA A 184 16.51 -15.83 -18.87
CA ALA A 184 17.93 -15.64 -18.55
C ALA A 184 18.40 -16.49 -17.37
N ASN A 185 17.51 -16.96 -16.52
CA ASN A 185 17.81 -17.70 -15.31
C ASN A 185 16.91 -18.94 -15.22
N ALA A 186 17.29 -19.98 -15.99
CA ALA A 186 16.63 -21.28 -15.93
C ALA A 186 16.71 -21.83 -14.52
N ASN A 187 15.82 -22.46 -13.93
CA ASN A 187 15.86 -23.01 -12.56
C ASN A 187 15.90 -21.94 -11.45
N LEU A 188 15.39 -20.75 -11.71
CA LEU A 188 15.23 -19.73 -10.68
C LEU A 188 14.47 -20.30 -9.47
N ASN A 189 15.02 -20.14 -8.26
CA ASN A 189 14.44 -20.77 -7.08
C ASN A 189 13.34 -19.92 -6.43
N GLY A 190 13.44 -18.60 -6.48
CA GLY A 190 12.46 -17.69 -5.88
C GLY A 190 12.31 -16.40 -6.66
N LEU A 191 11.16 -15.75 -6.45
CA LEU A 191 10.90 -14.43 -7.02
C LEU A 191 10.04 -13.63 -6.05
N PHE A 192 10.46 -12.41 -5.76
CA PHE A 192 9.67 -11.44 -5.02
C PHE A 192 9.08 -10.40 -5.98
N GLY A 193 7.75 -10.29 -6.00
CA GLY A 193 7.04 -9.24 -6.70
C GLY A 193 6.54 -8.19 -5.72
N PHE A 194 6.81 -6.92 -5.99
CA PHE A 194 6.49 -5.83 -5.08
C PHE A 194 4.99 -5.59 -4.85
N GLY A 195 4.15 -6.17 -5.69
CA GLY A 195 2.69 -6.03 -5.61
C GLY A 195 1.99 -7.25 -6.20
N ASP A 196 0.67 -7.32 -6.01
CA ASP A 196 -0.14 -8.45 -6.50
C ASP A 196 0.02 -8.68 -8.00
N ASP A 197 -0.02 -7.60 -8.81
CA ASP A 197 0.12 -7.72 -10.25
C ASP A 197 1.47 -8.32 -10.67
N ALA A 198 2.55 -7.91 -10.01
CA ALA A 198 3.88 -8.44 -10.27
C ALA A 198 3.98 -9.93 -9.93
N ALA A 199 3.44 -10.32 -8.78
CA ALA A 199 3.46 -11.72 -8.35
C ALA A 199 2.58 -12.61 -9.22
N LEU A 200 1.37 -12.16 -9.56
CA LEU A 200 0.46 -12.90 -10.43
C LEU A 200 1.04 -13.08 -11.84
N ALA A 201 1.70 -12.06 -12.36
CA ALA A 201 2.41 -12.14 -13.63
C ALA A 201 3.56 -13.19 -13.56
N ALA A 202 4.30 -13.20 -12.45
CA ALA A 202 5.36 -14.18 -12.24
C ALA A 202 4.84 -15.63 -12.21
N VAL A 203 3.65 -15.87 -11.63
CA VAL A 203 3.00 -17.17 -11.63
C VAL A 203 2.74 -17.65 -13.07
N ILE A 204 2.22 -16.75 -13.91
CA ILE A 204 1.95 -17.07 -15.33
C ILE A 204 3.27 -17.36 -16.06
N ALA A 205 4.28 -16.53 -15.86
CA ALA A 205 5.60 -16.72 -16.50
C ALA A 205 6.25 -18.05 -16.08
N ALA A 206 6.13 -18.44 -14.82
CA ALA A 206 6.66 -19.70 -14.31
C ALA A 206 5.98 -20.90 -14.97
N LYS A 207 4.66 -20.84 -15.17
CA LYS A 207 3.95 -21.90 -15.91
C LYS A 207 4.45 -22.03 -17.33
N SER A 208 4.61 -20.92 -18.04
CA SER A 208 5.11 -20.91 -19.42
C SER A 208 6.55 -21.42 -19.52
N ALA A 209 7.36 -21.16 -18.50
CA ALA A 209 8.76 -21.62 -18.43
C ALA A 209 8.89 -23.04 -17.87
N HIS A 210 7.79 -23.70 -17.53
CA HIS A 210 7.76 -25.02 -16.88
C HIS A 210 8.60 -25.06 -15.59
N ASN A 211 8.69 -23.95 -14.88
CA ASN A 211 9.35 -23.86 -13.58
C ASN A 211 8.32 -24.07 -12.46
N ASP A 212 8.07 -25.32 -12.10
CA ASP A 212 7.06 -25.69 -11.13
C ASP A 212 7.56 -25.63 -9.67
N ASN A 213 8.86 -25.46 -9.48
CA ASN A 213 9.48 -25.50 -8.17
C ASN A 213 9.82 -24.10 -7.62
N ILE A 214 9.61 -23.07 -8.39
CA ILE A 214 9.87 -21.68 -7.95
C ILE A 214 8.96 -21.32 -6.78
N LYS A 215 9.48 -20.50 -5.85
CA LYS A 215 8.70 -19.92 -4.76
C LYS A 215 8.49 -18.43 -5.03
N ILE A 216 7.24 -18.04 -5.24
CA ILE A 216 6.87 -16.65 -5.50
C ILE A 216 6.25 -16.07 -4.25
N ILE A 217 6.70 -14.88 -3.86
CA ILE A 217 6.13 -14.09 -2.78
C ILE A 217 5.72 -12.74 -3.37
N GLY A 218 4.49 -12.32 -3.08
CA GLY A 218 3.94 -11.04 -3.50
C GLY A 218 3.70 -10.09 -2.34
N PHE A 219 3.05 -9.00 -2.64
CA PHE A 219 2.73 -7.94 -1.68
C PHE A 219 1.40 -7.29 -2.07
N ASP A 220 0.60 -6.89 -1.14
CA ASP A 220 -0.73 -6.30 -1.08
C ASP A 220 -1.74 -7.31 -0.50
N GLY A 221 -1.90 -8.47 -1.11
CA GLY A 221 -2.73 -9.54 -0.60
C GLY A 221 -4.22 -9.29 -0.75
N MET A 222 -4.64 -8.68 -1.87
CA MET A 222 -6.06 -8.56 -2.19
C MET A 222 -6.62 -9.94 -2.55
N LYS A 223 -7.93 -10.04 -2.69
CA LYS A 223 -8.61 -11.34 -2.84
C LYS A 223 -8.05 -12.19 -3.98
N GLU A 224 -7.80 -11.60 -5.16
CA GLU A 224 -7.27 -12.33 -6.30
C GLU A 224 -5.92 -12.99 -5.97
N ALA A 225 -5.02 -12.28 -5.29
CA ALA A 225 -3.73 -12.82 -4.89
C ALA A 225 -3.87 -13.91 -3.84
N ARG A 226 -4.73 -13.72 -2.83
CA ARG A 226 -4.98 -14.76 -1.82
C ARG A 226 -5.56 -16.03 -2.42
N ASP A 227 -6.51 -15.87 -3.35
CA ASP A 227 -7.09 -17.01 -4.07
C ASP A 227 -6.01 -17.75 -4.90
N ALA A 228 -5.09 -17.00 -5.51
CA ALA A 228 -3.99 -17.59 -6.26
C ALA A 228 -2.98 -18.33 -5.35
N VAL A 229 -2.69 -17.80 -4.15
CA VAL A 229 -1.89 -18.52 -3.16
C VAL A 229 -2.54 -19.86 -2.79
N ASP A 230 -3.87 -19.87 -2.66
CA ASP A 230 -4.61 -21.11 -2.33
C ASP A 230 -4.56 -22.14 -3.47
N SER A 231 -4.54 -21.70 -4.72
CA SER A 231 -4.71 -22.57 -5.89
C SER A 231 -3.42 -22.87 -6.66
N GLU A 232 -2.40 -22.01 -6.56
CA GLU A 232 -1.18 -22.08 -7.35
C GLU A 232 0.00 -22.58 -6.52
N LYS A 233 0.57 -23.72 -6.87
CA LYS A 233 1.70 -24.33 -6.16
C LYS A 233 2.91 -23.39 -6.04
N THR A 234 3.17 -22.57 -7.05
CA THR A 234 4.34 -21.70 -7.10
C THR A 234 4.15 -20.39 -6.30
N PHE A 235 2.92 -19.98 -6.04
CA PHE A 235 2.64 -18.77 -5.27
C PHE A 235 2.60 -19.13 -3.78
N ALA A 236 3.76 -19.00 -3.12
CA ALA A 236 3.94 -19.50 -1.75
C ALA A 236 3.29 -18.62 -0.70
N ALA A 237 3.33 -17.32 -0.88
CA ALA A 237 2.82 -16.37 0.10
C ALA A 237 2.61 -14.99 -0.49
N VAL A 238 1.79 -14.19 0.18
CA VAL A 238 1.66 -12.76 -0.11
C VAL A 238 1.71 -11.97 1.19
N ILE A 239 2.48 -10.90 1.21
CA ILE A 239 2.48 -9.93 2.32
C ILE A 239 1.21 -9.11 2.20
N ARG A 240 0.41 -9.12 3.26
CA ARG A 240 -0.94 -8.56 3.21
C ARG A 240 -1.00 -7.17 3.82
N GLN A 241 -1.53 -6.22 3.06
CA GLN A 241 -1.90 -4.92 3.58
C GLN A 241 -3.33 -4.98 4.16
N TYR A 242 -3.62 -4.03 5.07
CA TYR A 242 -4.92 -3.93 5.73
C TYR A 242 -5.51 -2.54 5.52
N PRO A 243 -6.09 -2.27 4.32
CA PRO A 243 -6.73 -0.99 4.04
C PRO A 243 -7.89 -0.66 4.97
N ASP A 244 -8.56 -1.69 5.50
CA ASP A 244 -9.59 -1.53 6.52
C ASP A 244 -9.04 -0.91 7.81
N GLN A 245 -7.88 -1.37 8.30
CA GLN A 245 -7.22 -0.76 9.46
C GLN A 245 -6.72 0.65 9.15
N MET A 246 -6.22 0.87 7.94
CA MET A 246 -5.75 2.20 7.53
C MET A 246 -6.89 3.21 7.49
N GLY A 247 -8.02 2.83 6.94
CA GLY A 247 -9.19 3.71 6.89
C GLY A 247 -9.72 4.07 8.27
N ALA A 248 -9.84 3.10 9.16
CA ALA A 248 -10.27 3.33 10.54
C ALA A 248 -9.29 4.24 11.29
N LYS A 249 -7.98 3.97 11.18
CA LYS A 249 -6.95 4.78 11.84
C LYS A 249 -6.90 6.22 11.32
N ALA A 250 -7.16 6.45 10.04
CA ALA A 250 -7.21 7.79 9.47
C ALA A 250 -8.36 8.61 10.06
N ILE A 251 -9.54 8.02 10.17
CA ILE A 251 -10.70 8.68 10.81
C ILE A 251 -10.40 8.95 12.29
N ASP A 252 -9.89 7.95 13.02
CA ASP A 252 -9.58 8.09 14.44
C ASP A 252 -8.53 9.19 14.69
N ALA A 253 -7.50 9.25 13.85
CA ALA A 253 -6.47 10.28 13.94
C ALA A 253 -7.06 11.69 13.74
N ALA A 254 -7.95 11.85 12.77
CA ALA A 254 -8.63 13.12 12.54
C ALA A 254 -9.47 13.52 13.75
N VAL A 255 -10.26 12.61 14.28
CA VAL A 255 -11.13 12.86 15.45
C VAL A 255 -10.30 13.16 16.69
N ASP A 256 -9.25 12.39 16.95
CA ASP A 256 -8.35 12.62 18.08
C ASP A 256 -7.71 14.00 18.01
N HIS A 257 -7.22 14.39 16.84
CA HIS A 257 -6.66 15.72 16.64
C HIS A 257 -7.69 16.82 16.90
N LEU A 258 -8.89 16.68 16.38
CA LEU A 258 -9.97 17.67 16.56
C LEU A 258 -10.41 17.75 18.04
N ASN A 259 -10.27 16.67 18.79
CA ASN A 259 -10.56 16.62 20.23
C ASN A 259 -9.38 17.12 21.08
N GLY A 260 -8.30 17.59 20.47
CA GLY A 260 -7.13 18.08 21.18
C GLY A 260 -6.21 17.01 21.74
N LYS A 261 -6.38 15.76 21.31
CA LYS A 261 -5.49 14.66 21.72
C LYS A 261 -4.24 14.63 20.86
N PRO A 262 -3.08 14.23 21.40
CA PRO A 262 -1.87 14.04 20.60
C PRO A 262 -2.07 12.95 19.55
N VAL A 263 -1.53 13.17 18.34
CA VAL A 263 -1.54 12.20 17.25
C VAL A 263 -0.12 12.04 16.74
N GLU A 264 0.33 10.79 16.60
CA GLU A 264 1.63 10.49 16.03
C GLU A 264 1.72 10.98 14.59
N LYS A 265 2.86 11.54 14.19
CA LYS A 265 3.07 12.01 12.82
C LYS A 265 3.04 10.89 11.80
N MET A 266 3.51 9.72 12.18
CA MET A 266 3.46 8.52 11.37
C MET A 266 2.68 7.45 12.14
N ILE A 267 1.65 6.92 11.51
CA ILE A 267 0.86 5.81 12.05
C ILE A 267 1.07 4.61 11.15
N PRO A 268 2.06 3.75 11.46
CA PRO A 268 2.30 2.57 10.64
C PRO A 268 1.23 1.51 10.90
N VAL A 269 0.77 0.87 9.83
CA VAL A 269 -0.08 -0.31 9.90
C VAL A 269 0.78 -1.52 9.59
N GLN A 270 0.88 -2.45 10.53
CA GLN A 270 1.71 -3.63 10.36
C GLN A 270 1.11 -4.56 9.32
N PRO A 271 1.90 -4.99 8.32
CA PRO A 271 1.43 -5.98 7.36
C PRO A 271 1.37 -7.38 7.98
N GLY A 272 0.55 -8.24 7.37
CA GLY A 272 0.49 -9.65 7.71
C GLY A 272 1.13 -10.51 6.63
N VAL A 273 1.14 -11.82 6.86
CA VAL A 273 1.59 -12.80 5.87
C VAL A 273 0.47 -13.79 5.62
N TYR A 274 0.11 -13.98 4.36
CA TYR A 274 -0.88 -14.98 3.96
C TYR A 274 -0.18 -16.11 3.21
N THR A 275 -0.30 -17.32 3.72
CA THR A 275 0.35 -18.52 3.16
C THR A 275 -0.65 -19.58 2.67
N GLY A 276 -1.91 -19.25 2.63
CA GLY A 276 -2.98 -20.15 2.21
C GLY A 276 -3.93 -20.49 3.36
N LYS A 277 -5.02 -21.14 2.96
CA LYS A 277 -6.04 -21.64 3.91
C LYS A 277 -5.53 -22.86 4.66
#